data_e80fcf043bfa2bf5a7e2d959a4903bfc
#
_entry.id   e80fcf043bfa2bf5a7e2d959a4903bfc
#
_cell.length_a   1.000
_cell.length_b   1.000
_cell.length_c   1.000
_cell.angle_alpha   90.00
_cell.angle_beta   90.00
_cell.angle_gamma   90.00
#
_symmetry.space_group_name_H-M   'P 1'
#
loop_
_entity.id
_entity.type
_entity.pdbx_description
1 polymer ?
#
loop_
_entity_poly.entity_id
_entity_poly.type
_entity_poly.pdbx_seq_one_letter_code
_entity_poly.pdbx_strand_id
1 'polypeptide(L)'
;VRPMPTISETNYDQFDFCEDVHKLMCRRVKKTLTTKGLFYRTKEMEDKYPNIEFISKVKEELSEVKHRIMLYDLCYLYSMDKGDNIEMRSMLKAMYSDHMDAAHEQKALRLGDHPLLDHKLVTIEGDEKLKVDDRMLQLLYGDAAEAFLTIVKKLDRYSFVAEINKAFYNPRDFSMRGNPFAKMHEA
;
A
#
# COMPACT_ATOMS: atom_id res chain seq x y z
N VAL A 1 -9.15 24.22 30.61
CA VAL A 1 -8.06 23.38 30.23
C VAL A 1 -8.24 22.94 28.78
N ARG A 2 -7.21 23.13 28.01
CA ARG A 2 -7.22 22.71 26.61
C ARG A 2 -7.29 21.18 26.55
N PRO A 3 -8.24 20.60 25.81
CA PRO A 3 -8.28 19.17 25.66
C PRO A 3 -7.05 18.69 24.91
N MET A 4 -6.50 17.56 25.32
CA MET A 4 -5.40 16.94 24.63
C MET A 4 -5.92 16.38 23.30
N PRO A 5 -5.17 16.55 22.21
CA PRO A 5 -5.53 15.89 20.96
C PRO A 5 -5.50 14.38 21.16
N THR A 6 -6.41 13.69 20.50
CA THR A 6 -6.42 12.23 20.57
C THR A 6 -5.19 11.68 19.86
N ILE A 7 -4.75 10.50 20.25
CA ILE A 7 -3.61 9.85 19.64
C ILE A 7 -3.83 9.68 18.13
N SER A 8 -5.07 9.35 17.74
CA SER A 8 -5.42 9.20 16.33
C SER A 8 -5.29 10.49 15.53
N GLU A 9 -5.62 11.64 16.15
CA GLU A 9 -5.47 12.94 15.49
C GLU A 9 -4.02 13.35 15.36
N THR A 10 -3.19 13.06 16.37
CA THR A 10 -1.78 13.44 16.40
C THR A 10 -0.93 12.54 15.52
N ASN A 11 -1.28 11.25 15.42
CA ASN A 11 -0.46 10.23 14.79
C ASN A 11 -1.03 9.70 13.47
N TYR A 12 -2.07 10.35 12.95
CA TYR A 12 -2.64 9.94 11.67
C TYR A 12 -1.62 10.20 10.55
N ASP A 13 -1.23 9.14 9.85
CA ASP A 13 -0.21 9.19 8.82
C ASP A 13 -0.68 8.48 7.55
N GLN A 14 0.25 8.31 6.61
CA GLN A 14 -0.05 7.66 5.33
C GLN A 14 -0.49 6.20 5.49
N PHE A 15 -0.02 5.52 6.52
CA PHE A 15 -0.43 4.11 6.75
C PHE A 15 -1.88 4.05 7.18
N ASP A 16 -2.29 4.95 8.07
CA ASP A 16 -3.70 5.07 8.47
C ASP A 16 -4.58 5.44 7.29
N PHE A 17 -4.10 6.35 6.45
CA PHE A 17 -4.82 6.76 5.25
C PHE A 17 -5.04 5.58 4.29
N CYS A 18 -4.01 4.80 4.03
CA CYS A 18 -4.12 3.61 3.16
C CYS A 18 -5.08 2.57 3.75
N GLU A 19 -5.07 2.39 5.07
CA GLU A 19 -6.02 1.53 5.75
C GLU A 19 -7.45 2.01 5.56
N ASP A 20 -7.69 3.30 5.69
CA ASP A 20 -9.02 3.87 5.50
C ASP A 20 -9.50 3.71 4.06
N VAL A 21 -8.62 3.84 3.07
CA VAL A 21 -8.97 3.55 1.68
C VAL A 21 -9.34 2.08 1.52
N HIS A 22 -8.58 1.18 2.13
CA HIS A 22 -8.89 -0.25 2.12
C HIS A 22 -10.28 -0.53 2.73
N LYS A 23 -10.62 0.14 3.83
CA LYS A 23 -11.93 0.00 4.45
C LYS A 23 -13.05 0.46 3.51
N LEU A 24 -12.82 1.51 2.74
CA LEU A 24 -13.78 1.93 1.71
C LEU A 24 -13.95 0.86 0.63
N MET A 25 -12.87 0.23 0.21
CA MET A 25 -12.95 -0.88 -0.74
C MET A 25 -13.73 -2.06 -0.18
N CYS A 26 -13.56 -2.37 1.09
CA CYS A 26 -14.34 -3.41 1.75
C CYS A 26 -15.85 -3.07 1.74
N ARG A 27 -16.17 -1.81 1.97
CA ARG A 27 -17.56 -1.35 1.87
C ARG A 27 -18.13 -1.49 0.46
N ARG A 28 -17.30 -1.22 -0.55
CA ARG A 28 -17.71 -1.42 -1.93
C ARG A 28 -18.01 -2.91 -2.19
N VAL A 29 -17.18 -3.81 -1.70
CA VAL A 29 -17.39 -5.26 -1.83
C VAL A 29 -18.69 -5.68 -1.14
N LYS A 30 -18.97 -5.13 0.03
CA LYS A 30 -20.19 -5.40 0.79
C LYS A 30 -21.41 -4.70 0.22
N LYS A 31 -21.26 -3.97 -0.87
CA LYS A 31 -22.33 -3.23 -1.57
C LYS A 31 -22.95 -2.10 -0.72
N THR A 32 -22.27 -1.64 0.31
CA THR A 32 -22.67 -0.46 1.09
C THR A 32 -22.11 0.82 0.50
N LEU A 33 -21.27 0.71 -0.53
CA LEU A 33 -20.67 1.81 -1.24
C LEU A 33 -20.56 1.44 -2.72
N THR A 34 -20.85 2.40 -3.60
CA THR A 34 -20.68 2.20 -5.04
C THR A 34 -19.24 2.47 -5.46
N THR A 35 -18.87 2.07 -6.68
CA THR A 35 -17.56 2.41 -7.25
C THR A 35 -17.38 3.91 -7.33
N LYS A 36 -18.40 4.65 -7.78
CA LYS A 36 -18.35 6.12 -7.80
C LYS A 36 -18.21 6.70 -6.39
N GLY A 37 -18.90 6.10 -5.43
CA GLY A 37 -18.78 6.49 -4.03
C GLY A 37 -17.40 6.26 -3.48
N LEU A 38 -16.77 5.14 -3.83
CA LEU A 38 -15.39 4.86 -3.46
C LEU A 38 -14.44 5.94 -3.99
N PHE A 39 -14.59 6.31 -5.25
CA PHE A 39 -13.76 7.35 -5.88
C PHE A 39 -13.98 8.71 -5.22
N TYR A 40 -15.23 9.07 -5.01
CA TYR A 40 -15.58 10.35 -4.39
C TYR A 40 -15.06 10.45 -2.95
N ARG A 41 -15.30 9.42 -2.16
CA ARG A 41 -14.86 9.41 -0.76
C ARG A 41 -13.34 9.45 -0.62
N THR A 42 -12.63 8.78 -1.53
CA THR A 42 -11.17 8.83 -1.53
C THR A 42 -10.67 10.23 -1.81
N LYS A 43 -11.27 10.91 -2.80
CA LYS A 43 -10.91 12.32 -3.09
C LYS A 43 -11.16 13.22 -1.89
N GLU A 44 -12.29 13.06 -1.22
CA GLU A 44 -12.60 13.82 -0.01
C GLU A 44 -11.53 13.59 1.07
N MET A 45 -11.12 12.35 1.26
CA MET A 45 -10.10 12.01 2.23
C MET A 45 -8.74 12.60 1.87
N GLU A 46 -8.39 12.59 0.59
CA GLU A 46 -7.15 13.21 0.13
C GLU A 46 -7.13 14.70 0.46
N ASP A 47 -8.25 15.40 0.23
CA ASP A 47 -8.37 16.83 0.51
C ASP A 47 -8.36 17.14 2.01
N LYS A 48 -8.78 16.20 2.83
CA LYS A 48 -8.82 16.35 4.28
C LYS A 48 -7.43 16.38 4.92
N TYR A 49 -6.45 15.76 4.29
CA TYR A 49 -5.10 15.60 4.85
C TYR A 49 -4.02 16.23 3.97
N PRO A 50 -4.06 17.56 3.76
CA PRO A 50 -3.08 18.21 2.86
C PRO A 50 -1.65 18.20 3.40
N ASN A 51 -1.48 17.94 4.69
CA ASN A 51 -0.17 17.90 5.34
C ASN A 51 0.52 16.52 5.26
N ILE A 52 -0.15 15.51 4.75
CA ILE A 52 0.48 14.21 4.52
C ILE A 52 1.18 14.25 3.17
N GLU A 53 2.50 14.37 3.20
CA GLU A 53 3.32 14.52 2.01
C GLU A 53 3.16 13.36 1.02
N PHE A 54 2.99 12.15 1.53
CA PHE A 54 2.76 10.96 0.71
C PHE A 54 1.59 11.17 -0.25
N ILE A 55 0.47 11.70 0.24
CA ILE A 55 -0.73 11.94 -0.58
C ILE A 55 -0.43 12.92 -1.70
N SER A 56 0.26 14.02 -1.39
CA SER A 56 0.63 15.01 -2.39
C SER A 56 1.51 14.42 -3.48
N LYS A 57 2.49 13.60 -3.09
CA LYS A 57 3.39 12.95 -4.03
C LYS A 57 2.66 11.94 -4.92
N VAL A 58 1.74 11.18 -4.35
CA VAL A 58 0.94 10.23 -5.13
C VAL A 58 0.04 10.96 -6.13
N LYS A 59 -0.53 12.09 -5.73
CA LYS A 59 -1.35 12.91 -6.63
C LYS A 59 -0.54 13.48 -7.80
N GLU A 60 0.73 13.79 -7.57
CA GLU A 60 1.63 14.22 -8.64
C GLU A 60 1.96 13.09 -9.62
N GLU A 61 2.15 11.88 -9.09
CA GLU A 61 2.47 10.72 -9.92
C GLU A 61 1.26 10.22 -10.71
N LEU A 62 0.10 10.18 -10.08
CA LEU A 62 -1.11 9.57 -10.64
C LEU A 62 -2.24 10.57 -10.64
N SER A 63 -2.63 11.02 -11.83
CA SER A 63 -3.67 12.04 -11.98
C SER A 63 -5.08 11.52 -11.71
N GLU A 64 -5.34 10.24 -11.94
CA GLU A 64 -6.67 9.67 -11.77
C GLU A 64 -6.80 8.98 -10.41
N VAL A 65 -7.89 9.25 -9.73
CA VAL A 65 -8.12 8.69 -8.39
C VAL A 65 -8.20 7.16 -8.39
N LYS A 66 -8.71 6.57 -9.46
CA LYS A 66 -8.79 5.10 -9.56
C LYS A 66 -7.42 4.45 -9.45
N HIS A 67 -6.41 5.04 -10.07
CA HIS A 67 -5.05 4.53 -10.01
C HIS A 67 -4.44 4.78 -8.64
N ARG A 68 -4.74 5.91 -8.02
CA ARG A 68 -4.28 6.19 -6.67
C ARG A 68 -4.88 5.22 -5.65
N ILE A 69 -6.16 4.88 -5.81
CA ILE A 69 -6.82 3.89 -4.94
C ILE A 69 -6.09 2.56 -5.02
N MET A 70 -5.74 2.10 -6.22
CA MET A 70 -4.96 0.87 -6.40
C MET A 70 -3.64 0.95 -5.64
N LEU A 71 -2.94 2.07 -5.77
CA LEU A 71 -1.67 2.27 -5.08
C LEU A 71 -1.83 2.28 -3.56
N TYR A 72 -2.83 2.99 -3.05
CA TYR A 72 -3.10 3.04 -1.61
C TYR A 72 -3.41 1.66 -1.04
N ASP A 73 -4.22 0.89 -1.75
CA ASP A 73 -4.55 -0.46 -1.31
C ASP A 73 -3.35 -1.39 -1.35
N LEU A 74 -2.51 -1.27 -2.39
CA LEU A 74 -1.27 -2.02 -2.46
C LEU A 74 -0.34 -1.68 -1.30
N CYS A 75 -0.23 -0.40 -0.96
CA CYS A 75 0.55 0.04 0.19
C CYS A 75 0.03 -0.55 1.50
N TYR A 76 -1.28 -0.55 1.67
CA TYR A 76 -1.89 -1.14 2.85
C TYR A 76 -1.60 -2.64 2.95
N LEU A 77 -1.84 -3.36 1.87
CA LEU A 77 -1.64 -4.81 1.85
C LEU A 77 -0.17 -5.18 2.08
N TYR A 78 0.73 -4.41 1.50
CA TYR A 78 2.15 -4.58 1.73
C TYR A 78 2.50 -4.37 3.20
N SER A 79 2.03 -3.28 3.80
CA SER A 79 2.35 -2.94 5.19
C SER A 79 1.71 -3.90 6.20
N MET A 80 0.65 -4.61 5.81
CA MET A 80 -0.02 -5.59 6.67
C MET A 80 0.48 -7.02 6.47
N ASP A 81 1.65 -7.17 5.86
CA ASP A 81 2.28 -8.47 5.63
C ASP A 81 1.42 -9.42 4.77
N LYS A 82 0.66 -8.84 3.87
CA LYS A 82 -0.04 -9.63 2.84
C LYS A 82 0.88 -9.98 1.69
N GLY A 83 2.16 -9.59 1.83
CA GLY A 83 3.16 -9.80 0.83
C GLY A 83 3.15 -8.73 -0.25
N ASP A 84 4.14 -8.83 -1.09
CA ASP A 84 4.31 -7.92 -2.21
C ASP A 84 3.72 -8.50 -3.50
N ASN A 85 2.92 -9.56 -3.38
CA ASN A 85 2.42 -10.34 -4.49
C ASN A 85 0.90 -10.42 -4.41
N ILE A 86 0.24 -9.43 -4.99
CA ILE A 86 -1.20 -9.24 -4.84
C ILE A 86 -1.90 -9.58 -6.14
N GLU A 87 -2.94 -10.41 -6.04
CA GLU A 87 -3.69 -10.84 -7.20
C GLU A 87 -4.46 -9.65 -7.81
N MET A 88 -4.13 -9.34 -9.07
CA MET A 88 -4.72 -8.24 -9.82
C MET A 88 -6.24 -8.34 -9.89
N ARG A 89 -6.74 -9.53 -10.20
CA ARG A 89 -8.18 -9.75 -10.36
C ARG A 89 -8.95 -9.43 -9.08
N SER A 90 -8.44 -9.87 -7.94
CA SER A 90 -9.09 -9.63 -6.65
C SER A 90 -9.17 -8.15 -6.34
N MET A 91 -8.10 -7.41 -6.60
CA MET A 91 -8.11 -5.97 -6.38
C MET A 91 -9.12 -5.26 -7.28
N LEU A 92 -9.16 -5.60 -8.56
CA LEU A 92 -10.08 -4.96 -9.49
C LEU A 92 -11.54 -5.29 -9.18
N LYS A 93 -11.83 -6.50 -8.73
CA LYS A 93 -13.16 -6.87 -8.26
C LYS A 93 -13.57 -6.11 -7.01
N ALA A 94 -12.61 -5.78 -6.15
CA ALA A 94 -12.89 -4.97 -4.97
C ALA A 94 -13.21 -3.53 -5.33
N MET A 95 -12.61 -3.00 -6.40
CA MET A 95 -12.84 -1.63 -6.84
C MET A 95 -14.11 -1.47 -7.66
N TYR A 96 -14.33 -2.34 -8.61
CA TYR A 96 -15.37 -2.19 -9.63
C TYR A 96 -16.52 -3.16 -9.41
N SER A 97 -17.73 -2.62 -9.32
CA SER A 97 -18.95 -3.44 -9.36
C SER A 97 -19.28 -3.89 -10.79
N ASP A 98 -18.85 -3.13 -11.79
CA ASP A 98 -19.07 -3.44 -13.19
C ASP A 98 -17.93 -4.29 -13.74
N HIS A 99 -18.29 -5.46 -14.31
CA HIS A 99 -17.29 -6.38 -14.86
C HIS A 99 -16.52 -5.81 -16.05
N MET A 100 -17.16 -4.97 -16.84
CA MET A 100 -16.51 -4.37 -18.02
C MET A 100 -15.46 -3.36 -17.60
N ASP A 101 -15.74 -2.57 -16.56
CA ASP A 101 -14.77 -1.61 -16.04
C ASP A 101 -13.54 -2.33 -15.50
N ALA A 102 -13.78 -3.41 -14.74
CA ALA A 102 -12.68 -4.23 -14.22
C ALA A 102 -11.87 -4.87 -15.36
N ALA A 103 -12.55 -5.34 -16.40
CA ALA A 103 -11.89 -5.96 -17.55
C ALA A 103 -11.03 -4.97 -18.33
N HIS A 104 -11.50 -3.74 -18.50
CA HIS A 104 -10.73 -2.70 -19.18
C HIS A 104 -9.46 -2.37 -18.41
N GLU A 105 -9.55 -2.25 -17.10
CA GLU A 105 -8.40 -1.97 -16.24
C GLU A 105 -7.40 -3.14 -16.28
N GLN A 106 -7.91 -4.35 -16.21
CA GLN A 106 -7.08 -5.56 -16.28
C GLN A 106 -6.34 -5.64 -17.61
N LYS A 107 -7.03 -5.32 -18.70
CA LYS A 107 -6.43 -5.32 -20.03
C LYS A 107 -5.28 -4.31 -20.13
N ALA A 108 -5.48 -3.11 -19.61
CA ALA A 108 -4.44 -2.09 -19.59
C ALA A 108 -3.20 -2.57 -18.84
N LEU A 109 -3.41 -3.19 -17.68
CA LEU A 109 -2.31 -3.76 -16.91
C LEU A 109 -1.58 -4.88 -17.65
N ARG A 110 -2.34 -5.79 -18.26
CA ARG A 110 -1.75 -6.90 -19.01
C ARG A 110 -0.93 -6.43 -20.22
N LEU A 111 -1.39 -5.39 -20.89
CA LEU A 111 -0.71 -4.85 -22.06
C LEU A 111 0.48 -3.95 -21.69
N GLY A 112 0.67 -3.69 -20.40
CA GLY A 112 1.72 -2.79 -19.94
C GLY A 112 1.44 -1.32 -20.20
N ASP A 113 0.22 -0.97 -20.54
CA ASP A 113 -0.21 0.41 -20.80
C ASP A 113 -1.04 0.91 -19.62
N HIS A 114 -0.37 1.11 -18.50
CA HIS A 114 -1.03 1.50 -17.26
C HIS A 114 -0.12 2.40 -16.45
N PRO A 115 -0.64 3.51 -15.88
CA PRO A 115 0.21 4.45 -15.12
C PRO A 115 1.01 3.84 -13.98
N LEU A 116 0.47 2.83 -13.29
CA LEU A 116 1.22 2.16 -12.22
C LEU A 116 2.49 1.49 -12.75
N LEU A 117 2.44 0.98 -13.97
CA LEU A 117 3.59 0.35 -14.63
C LEU A 117 4.51 1.41 -15.25
N ASP A 118 3.92 2.42 -15.89
CA ASP A 118 4.67 3.50 -16.54
C ASP A 118 5.51 4.28 -15.53
N HIS A 119 4.97 4.52 -14.35
CA HIS A 119 5.67 5.22 -13.27
C HIS A 119 6.54 4.27 -12.42
N LYS A 120 6.64 3.01 -12.81
CA LYS A 120 7.47 2.00 -12.13
C LYS A 120 7.12 1.83 -10.65
N LEU A 121 5.86 1.97 -10.33
CA LEU A 121 5.36 1.80 -8.96
C LEU A 121 5.10 0.33 -8.64
N VAL A 122 4.70 -0.43 -9.63
CA VAL A 122 4.47 -1.87 -9.53
C VAL A 122 5.04 -2.59 -10.76
N THR A 123 5.27 -3.87 -10.59
CA THR A 123 5.56 -4.79 -11.71
C THR A 123 4.54 -5.92 -11.69
N ILE A 124 4.41 -6.62 -12.80
CA ILE A 124 3.55 -7.79 -12.89
C ILE A 124 4.44 -9.03 -12.91
N GLU A 125 4.17 -9.96 -11.99
CA GLU A 125 4.88 -11.23 -11.92
C GLU A 125 3.94 -12.39 -12.12
N GLY A 126 4.42 -13.40 -12.83
CA GLY A 126 3.70 -14.64 -13.03
C GLY A 126 2.30 -14.46 -13.57
N ASP A 127 1.34 -15.14 -12.95
CA ASP A 127 -0.06 -15.12 -13.36
C ASP A 127 -0.81 -13.94 -12.79
N GLU A 128 -0.54 -12.74 -13.34
CA GLU A 128 -1.34 -11.56 -13.03
C GLU A 128 -1.27 -11.11 -11.57
N LYS A 129 -0.09 -11.20 -11.00
CA LYS A 129 0.14 -10.69 -9.65
C LYS A 129 0.86 -9.37 -9.71
N LEU A 130 0.38 -8.42 -8.93
CA LEU A 130 1.00 -7.11 -8.79
C LEU A 130 2.04 -7.18 -7.70
N LYS A 131 3.25 -6.79 -8.04
CA LYS A 131 4.35 -6.71 -7.11
C LYS A 131 4.73 -5.26 -6.88
N VAL A 132 4.92 -4.91 -5.63
CA VAL A 132 5.36 -3.58 -5.24
C VAL A 132 6.80 -3.36 -5.68
N ASP A 133 7.06 -2.23 -6.35
CA ASP A 133 8.41 -1.85 -6.75
C ASP A 133 9.04 -0.92 -5.70
N ASP A 134 10.36 -0.82 -5.74
CA ASP A 134 11.14 0.03 -4.83
C ASP A 134 10.67 1.49 -4.84
N ARG A 135 10.24 2.00 -5.99
CA ARG A 135 9.75 3.38 -6.10
C ARG A 135 8.49 3.60 -5.26
N MET A 136 7.59 2.62 -5.23
CA MET A 136 6.41 2.72 -4.37
C MET A 136 6.82 2.76 -2.90
N LEU A 137 7.81 1.95 -2.53
CA LEU A 137 8.32 1.93 -1.16
C LEU A 137 8.97 3.26 -0.79
N GLN A 138 9.65 3.90 -1.73
CA GLN A 138 10.22 5.22 -1.51
C GLN A 138 9.13 6.27 -1.25
N LEU A 139 8.03 6.20 -1.98
CA LEU A 139 6.89 7.09 -1.73
C LEU A 139 6.29 6.83 -0.36
N LEU A 140 6.08 5.58 -0.01
CA LEU A 140 5.39 5.19 1.23
C LEU A 140 6.21 5.53 2.48
N TYR A 141 7.49 5.21 2.48
CA TYR A 141 8.37 5.38 3.65
C TYR A 141 9.12 6.72 3.66
N GLY A 142 9.09 7.45 2.55
CA GLY A 142 9.78 8.73 2.45
C GLY A 142 11.29 8.57 2.64
N ASP A 143 11.89 9.48 3.41
CA ASP A 143 13.34 9.50 3.62
C ASP A 143 13.87 8.23 4.31
N ALA A 144 13.01 7.55 5.06
CA ALA A 144 13.40 6.30 5.73
C ALA A 144 13.58 5.14 4.73
N ALA A 145 12.98 5.24 3.55
CA ALA A 145 13.01 4.16 2.56
C ALA A 145 14.41 3.86 2.07
N GLU A 146 15.25 4.89 1.91
CA GLU A 146 16.59 4.70 1.39
C GLU A 146 17.42 3.79 2.30
N ALA A 147 17.38 4.03 3.60
CA ALA A 147 18.07 3.19 4.56
C ALA A 147 17.52 1.77 4.55
N PHE A 148 16.20 1.65 4.52
CA PHE A 148 15.53 0.35 4.48
C PHE A 148 15.94 -0.44 3.24
N LEU A 149 15.87 0.18 2.07
CA LEU A 149 16.21 -0.48 0.82
C LEU A 149 17.69 -0.84 0.72
N THR A 150 18.57 -0.01 1.30
CA THR A 150 19.99 -0.32 1.34
C THR A 150 20.26 -1.58 2.14
N ILE A 151 19.62 -1.72 3.30
CA ILE A 151 19.75 -2.91 4.13
C ILE A 151 19.22 -4.14 3.38
N VAL A 152 18.06 -4.01 2.76
CA VAL A 152 17.42 -5.11 2.03
C VAL A 152 18.31 -5.59 0.87
N LYS A 153 19.01 -4.68 0.20
CA LYS A 153 19.92 -5.05 -0.90
C LYS A 153 21.19 -5.74 -0.43
N LYS A 154 21.64 -5.43 0.78
CA LYS A 154 22.87 -6.03 1.34
C LYS A 154 22.65 -7.45 1.86
N LEU A 155 21.42 -7.75 2.29
CA LEU A 155 21.06 -9.06 2.81
C LEU A 155 20.32 -9.82 1.73
N ASP A 156 20.07 -11.10 1.98
CA ASP A 156 19.11 -11.81 1.17
C ASP A 156 17.79 -11.04 1.30
N ARG A 157 17.43 -10.39 0.22
CA ARG A 157 16.31 -9.44 0.20
C ARG A 157 15.02 -10.09 0.69
N TYR A 158 14.77 -11.30 0.24
CA TYR A 158 13.55 -12.02 0.58
C TYR A 158 13.52 -12.39 2.06
N SER A 159 14.60 -12.98 2.54
CA SER A 159 14.72 -13.37 3.95
C SER A 159 14.67 -12.18 4.87
N PHE A 160 15.29 -11.08 4.47
CA PHE A 160 15.30 -9.87 5.29
C PHE A 160 13.90 -9.28 5.45
N VAL A 161 13.15 -9.18 4.37
CA VAL A 161 11.78 -8.67 4.43
C VAL A 161 10.92 -9.55 5.33
N ALA A 162 11.05 -10.87 5.21
CA ALA A 162 10.31 -11.81 6.05
C ALA A 162 10.66 -11.63 7.53
N GLU A 163 11.94 -11.46 7.86
CA GLU A 163 12.37 -11.27 9.23
C GLU A 163 11.92 -9.91 9.80
N ILE A 164 11.95 -8.86 9.00
CA ILE A 164 11.46 -7.55 9.41
C ILE A 164 9.97 -7.62 9.71
N ASN A 165 9.20 -8.24 8.84
CA ASN A 165 7.76 -8.38 9.05
C ASN A 165 7.47 -9.14 10.33
N LYS A 166 8.20 -10.20 10.59
CA LYS A 166 8.10 -10.95 11.86
C LYS A 166 8.34 -10.03 13.06
N ALA A 167 9.37 -9.21 13.02
CA ALA A 167 9.71 -8.33 14.12
C ALA A 167 8.60 -7.33 14.42
N PHE A 168 8.02 -6.75 13.41
CA PHE A 168 7.05 -5.67 13.58
C PHE A 168 5.63 -6.15 13.80
N TYR A 169 5.28 -7.32 13.27
CA TYR A 169 3.89 -7.80 13.34
C TYR A 169 3.71 -9.00 14.27
N ASN A 170 4.79 -9.57 14.79
CA ASN A 170 4.77 -10.67 15.75
C ASN A 170 5.74 -10.39 16.89
N PRO A 171 5.36 -9.51 17.83
CA PRO A 171 6.26 -9.13 18.93
C PRO A 171 6.74 -10.29 19.77
N ARG A 172 5.96 -11.38 19.87
CA ARG A 172 6.37 -12.57 20.60
C ARG A 172 7.56 -13.25 19.97
N ASP A 173 7.55 -13.37 18.64
CA ASP A 173 8.70 -13.91 17.93
C ASP A 173 9.88 -12.99 18.07
N PHE A 174 9.64 -11.70 18.07
CA PHE A 174 10.66 -10.70 18.28
C PHE A 174 11.34 -10.86 19.64
N SER A 175 10.55 -11.05 20.70
CA SER A 175 11.08 -11.12 22.07
C SER A 175 11.67 -12.48 22.42
N MET A 176 11.08 -13.56 21.96
CA MET A 176 11.45 -14.92 22.35
C MET A 176 12.58 -15.51 21.52
N ARG A 177 12.52 -15.30 20.24
CA ARG A 177 13.54 -15.80 19.31
C ARG A 177 14.44 -14.72 18.84
N GLY A 178 14.37 -13.59 19.51
CA GLY A 178 14.98 -12.38 19.04
C GLY A 178 14.19 -11.80 17.89
N ASN A 179 14.15 -10.49 17.82
CA ASN A 179 13.62 -9.79 16.66
C ASN A 179 14.57 -10.02 15.50
N PRO A 180 14.23 -9.62 14.24
CA PRO A 180 15.14 -9.74 13.12
C PRO A 180 16.48 -9.08 13.34
N PHE A 181 16.48 -7.94 14.03
CA PHE A 181 17.73 -7.26 14.34
C PHE A 181 18.56 -8.05 15.34
N ALA A 182 17.92 -8.58 16.38
CA ALA A 182 18.61 -9.45 17.34
C ALA A 182 19.11 -10.72 16.66
N LYS A 183 18.32 -11.32 15.78
CA LYS A 183 18.75 -12.50 15.02
C LYS A 183 19.92 -12.19 14.09
N MET A 184 19.95 -11.01 13.51
CA MET A 184 21.07 -10.59 12.69
C MET A 184 22.34 -10.50 13.51
N HIS A 185 22.23 -10.28 14.81
CA HIS A 185 23.39 -10.28 15.73
C HIS A 185 23.73 -11.68 16.21
N GLU A 186 22.71 -12.51 16.46
CA GLU A 186 22.90 -13.88 16.94
C GLU A 186 23.39 -14.82 15.85
N ALA A 187 22.82 -14.66 14.69
CA ALA A 187 23.11 -15.56 13.59
C ALA A 187 24.25 -15.04 12.73
#